data_f867c187057c813d76cd59e122fc34fc
#
_entry.id   f867c187057c813d76cd59e122fc34fc
#
_cell.length_a   1.000
_cell.length_b   1.000
_cell.length_c   1.000
_cell.angle_alpha   90.00
_cell.angle_beta   90.00
_cell.angle_gamma   90.00
#
_symmetry.space_group_name_H-M   'P 1'
#
loop_
_entity.id
_entity.type
_entity.pdbx_description
1 polymer ?
#
loop_
_entity_poly.entity_id
_entity_poly.type
_entity_poly.pdbx_seq_one_letter_code
_entity_poly.pdbx_strand_id
1 'polypeptide(L)'
;GYHEKYGGPHAERQALAACTQSAAGATLYVTLEPCCHHGKTPPCTAAIIESQISRVVIGSVDPNPLVSGKGIEILRQQGITVITGVREAACQELNTVFFHYIKTKTPYVLMKYAMTLDGKIATYTGKSKWITGAAARAAVHQTRHEMAGIMVGVNTILQDDPQLTCRIEGGRNPSRIICDTHLRTPLSAQVVATARKIPTY
;
A
#
# COMPACT_ATOMS: atom_id res chain seq x y z
N GLY A 1 16.57 1.54 3.34
CA GLY A 1 15.73 0.35 3.50
C GLY A 1 14.27 0.68 3.26
N TYR A 2 13.48 -0.27 2.86
CA TYR A 2 12.02 -0.20 2.75
C TYR A 2 11.41 -1.57 3.07
N HIS A 3 10.12 -1.59 3.44
CA HIS A 3 9.42 -2.84 3.74
C HIS A 3 8.94 -3.50 2.44
N GLU A 4 9.64 -4.52 1.98
CA GLU A 4 9.40 -5.14 0.66
C GLU A 4 8.12 -5.97 0.60
N LYS A 5 7.85 -6.75 1.65
CA LYS A 5 6.68 -7.64 1.69
C LYS A 5 6.20 -7.89 3.11
N TYR A 6 4.90 -8.10 3.23
CA TYR A 6 4.25 -8.42 4.50
C TYR A 6 4.92 -9.60 5.22
N GLY A 7 5.28 -9.38 6.50
CA GLY A 7 5.97 -10.36 7.35
C GLY A 7 7.49 -10.40 7.17
N GLY A 8 8.04 -9.63 6.23
CA GLY A 8 9.47 -9.43 6.08
C GLY A 8 10.05 -8.38 7.05
N PRO A 9 11.37 -8.15 7.03
CA PRO A 9 12.02 -7.12 7.83
C PRO A 9 11.46 -5.73 7.53
N HIS A 10 11.32 -4.90 8.55
CA HIS A 10 10.95 -3.50 8.39
C HIS A 10 12.12 -2.68 7.81
N ALA A 11 11.81 -1.49 7.31
CA ALA A 11 12.75 -0.59 6.63
C ALA A 11 14.00 -0.30 7.48
N GLU A 12 13.82 -0.08 8.77
CA GLU A 12 14.91 0.20 9.72
C GLU A 12 15.88 -0.97 9.80
N ARG A 13 15.36 -2.19 9.93
CA ARG A 13 16.21 -3.41 10.00
C ARG A 13 16.95 -3.65 8.69
N GLN A 14 16.30 -3.42 7.56
CA GLN A 14 16.94 -3.51 6.26
C GLN A 14 18.03 -2.44 6.08
N ALA A 15 17.76 -1.21 6.51
CA ALA A 15 18.74 -0.13 6.45
C ALA A 15 19.98 -0.45 7.30
N LEU A 16 19.77 -0.93 8.54
CA LEU A 16 20.87 -1.32 9.44
C LEU A 16 21.66 -2.51 8.90
N ALA A 17 20.97 -3.52 8.35
CA ALA A 17 21.64 -4.69 7.74
C ALA A 17 22.45 -4.33 6.47
N ALA A 18 22.06 -3.29 5.76
CA ALA A 18 22.78 -2.81 4.57
C ALA A 18 23.96 -1.87 4.90
N CYS A 19 24.18 -1.51 6.16
CA CYS A 19 25.31 -0.68 6.55
C CYS A 19 26.61 -1.45 6.34
N THR A 20 27.56 -0.84 5.63
CA THR A 20 28.92 -1.38 5.42
C THR A 20 29.90 -0.96 6.50
N GLN A 21 29.50 -0.03 7.36
CA GLN A 21 30.26 0.45 8.51
C GLN A 21 29.39 0.43 9.77
N SER A 22 29.99 0.59 10.94
CA SER A 22 29.26 0.69 12.20
C SER A 22 28.28 1.86 12.16
N ALA A 23 27.02 1.62 12.56
CA ALA A 23 26.00 2.65 12.71
C ALA A 23 26.06 3.37 14.07
N ALA A 24 27.02 3.02 14.95
CA ALA A 24 27.16 3.62 16.25
C ALA A 24 27.37 5.16 16.13
N GLY A 25 26.60 5.92 16.91
CA GLY A 25 26.63 7.39 16.88
C GLY A 25 25.92 8.03 15.68
N ALA A 26 25.42 7.25 14.74
CA ALA A 26 24.77 7.76 13.54
C ALA A 26 23.35 8.35 13.82
N THR A 27 22.80 9.03 12.80
CA THR A 27 21.41 9.49 12.79
C THR A 27 20.59 8.60 11.85
N LEU A 28 19.49 8.03 12.33
CA LEU A 28 18.52 7.27 11.56
C LEU A 28 17.32 8.17 11.20
N TYR A 29 16.96 8.20 9.92
CA TYR A 29 15.76 8.89 9.43
C TYR A 29 14.72 7.86 9.03
N VAL A 30 13.50 8.00 9.56
CA VAL A 30 12.38 7.10 9.28
C VAL A 30 11.10 7.88 8.99
N THR A 31 10.31 7.39 8.06
CA THR A 31 9.04 8.04 7.68
C THR A 31 7.92 7.77 8.69
N LEU A 32 8.01 6.66 9.44
CA LEU A 32 7.03 6.25 10.44
C LEU A 32 7.74 5.88 11.75
N GLU A 33 7.08 6.07 12.87
CA GLU A 33 7.57 5.69 14.20
C GLU A 33 8.02 4.21 14.24
N PRO A 34 9.24 3.90 14.71
CA PRO A 34 9.72 2.53 14.84
C PRO A 34 8.86 1.70 15.78
N CYS A 35 8.49 0.50 15.35
CA CYS A 35 7.68 -0.40 16.15
C CYS A 35 8.41 -0.85 17.43
N CYS A 36 7.64 -1.01 18.53
CA CYS A 36 8.14 -1.37 19.85
C CYS A 36 7.58 -2.70 20.38
N HIS A 37 6.80 -3.41 19.58
CA HIS A 37 6.19 -4.70 19.96
C HIS A 37 6.69 -5.83 19.07
N HIS A 38 6.64 -7.04 19.56
CA HIS A 38 6.86 -8.25 18.77
C HIS A 38 5.63 -8.53 17.91
N GLY A 39 5.82 -8.41 16.59
CA GLY A 39 4.87 -8.85 15.59
C GLY A 39 5.36 -10.12 14.90
N LYS A 40 5.37 -10.12 13.56
CA LYS A 40 6.02 -11.17 12.76
C LYS A 40 7.56 -11.05 12.78
N THR A 41 8.05 -9.88 13.10
CA THR A 41 9.48 -9.56 13.26
C THR A 41 9.72 -8.97 14.64
N PRO A 42 10.95 -9.06 15.18
CA PRO A 42 11.31 -8.38 16.42
C PRO A 42 11.19 -6.86 16.28
N PRO A 43 10.95 -6.11 17.38
CA PRO A 43 10.76 -4.67 17.35
C PRO A 43 11.94 -3.92 16.73
N CYS A 44 11.66 -2.86 15.96
CA CYS A 44 12.69 -2.02 15.34
C CYS A 44 13.44 -1.18 16.40
N THR A 45 12.76 -0.79 17.49
CA THR A 45 13.40 -0.09 18.62
C THR A 45 14.57 -0.89 19.18
N ALA A 46 14.45 -2.20 19.32
CA ALA A 46 15.55 -3.06 19.78
C ALA A 46 16.76 -2.99 18.83
N ALA A 47 16.54 -3.13 17.53
CA ALA A 47 17.63 -3.07 16.55
C ALA A 47 18.32 -1.69 16.52
N ILE A 48 17.56 -0.60 16.70
CA ILE A 48 18.11 0.75 16.78
C ILE A 48 19.02 0.91 18.01
N ILE A 49 18.59 0.41 19.16
CA ILE A 49 19.35 0.44 20.41
C ILE A 49 20.62 -0.42 20.30
N GLU A 50 20.49 -1.66 19.84
CA GLU A 50 21.60 -2.60 19.61
C GLU A 50 22.67 -2.02 18.66
N SER A 51 22.23 -1.26 17.65
CA SER A 51 23.12 -0.58 16.70
C SER A 51 23.74 0.69 17.23
N GLN A 52 23.47 1.08 18.47
CA GLN A 52 24.01 2.28 19.15
C GLN A 52 23.76 3.59 18.37
N ILE A 53 22.61 3.70 17.70
CA ILE A 53 22.16 4.92 17.03
C ILE A 53 22.03 6.04 18.06
N SER A 54 22.59 7.22 17.80
CA SER A 54 22.54 8.36 18.73
C SER A 54 21.31 9.25 18.55
N ARG A 55 20.75 9.28 17.34
CA ARG A 55 19.60 10.14 17.01
C ARG A 55 18.65 9.44 16.04
N VAL A 56 17.35 9.59 16.28
CA VAL A 56 16.28 9.14 15.36
C VAL A 56 15.40 10.33 14.99
N VAL A 57 15.23 10.53 13.69
CA VAL A 57 14.36 11.57 13.11
C VAL A 57 13.16 10.89 12.49
N ILE A 58 11.98 11.15 13.04
CA ILE A 58 10.71 10.49 12.70
C ILE A 58 9.81 11.45 11.93
N GLY A 59 9.34 11.04 10.76
CA GLY A 59 8.40 11.81 9.97
C GLY A 59 7.02 11.88 10.63
N SER A 60 6.40 10.75 10.89
CA SER A 60 5.08 10.67 11.50
C SER A 60 5.01 9.66 12.64
N VAL A 61 4.24 9.97 13.66
CA VAL A 61 3.89 9.03 14.75
C VAL A 61 2.96 7.95 14.19
N ASP A 62 3.13 6.71 14.65
CA ASP A 62 2.25 5.61 14.24
C ASP A 62 0.86 5.79 14.88
N PRO A 63 -0.23 5.80 14.11
CA PRO A 63 -1.59 5.90 14.63
C PRO A 63 -2.06 4.62 15.36
N ASN A 64 -1.30 3.53 15.29
CA ASN A 64 -1.63 2.28 15.94
C ASN A 64 -1.49 2.40 17.48
N PRO A 65 -2.55 2.19 18.28
CA PRO A 65 -2.48 2.29 19.74
C PRO A 65 -1.46 1.35 20.41
N LEU A 66 -1.03 0.30 19.71
CA LEU A 66 0.04 -0.60 20.19
C LEU A 66 1.43 0.05 20.12
N VAL A 67 1.62 1.03 19.25
CA VAL A 67 2.90 1.73 18.99
C VAL A 67 2.85 3.17 19.48
N SER A 68 1.92 3.94 18.97
CA SER A 68 1.65 5.38 19.19
C SER A 68 2.40 6.04 20.35
N GLY A 69 3.56 6.60 20.07
CA GLY A 69 4.43 7.28 21.05
C GLY A 69 5.30 6.35 21.91
N LYS A 70 4.99 5.06 22.04
CA LYS A 70 5.72 4.11 22.90
C LYS A 70 7.11 3.82 22.35
N GLY A 71 7.25 3.69 21.02
CA GLY A 71 8.55 3.52 20.38
C GLY A 71 9.46 4.71 20.65
N ILE A 72 8.92 5.92 20.54
CA ILE A 72 9.61 7.17 20.84
C ILE A 72 10.07 7.22 22.30
N GLU A 73 9.19 6.85 23.22
CA GLU A 73 9.48 6.86 24.66
C GLU A 73 10.61 5.87 25.00
N ILE A 74 10.55 4.63 24.50
CA ILE A 74 11.60 3.62 24.68
C ILE A 74 12.95 4.14 24.19
N LEU A 75 13.00 4.73 23.00
CA LEU A 75 14.25 5.26 22.44
C LEU A 75 14.82 6.40 23.31
N ARG A 76 13.96 7.31 23.80
CA ARG A 76 14.37 8.41 24.68
C ARG A 76 14.89 7.90 26.02
N GLN A 77 14.25 6.89 26.61
CA GLN A 77 14.70 6.26 27.86
C GLN A 77 16.08 5.61 27.74
N GLN A 78 16.48 5.21 26.53
CA GLN A 78 17.81 4.68 26.22
C GLN A 78 18.84 5.77 25.85
N GLY A 79 18.52 7.05 26.08
CA GLY A 79 19.42 8.16 25.82
C GLY A 79 19.51 8.59 24.35
N ILE A 80 18.66 8.02 23.47
CA ILE A 80 18.64 8.37 22.05
C ILE A 80 17.87 9.67 21.85
N THR A 81 18.46 10.62 21.13
CA THR A 81 17.77 11.88 20.77
C THR A 81 16.69 11.59 19.72
N VAL A 82 15.42 11.87 20.04
CA VAL A 82 14.30 11.64 19.11
C VAL A 82 13.62 12.96 18.71
N ILE A 83 13.62 13.24 17.40
CA ILE A 83 12.95 14.39 16.76
C ILE A 83 11.75 13.82 15.98
N THR A 84 10.58 14.43 16.13
CA THR A 84 9.33 13.98 15.49
C THR A 84 8.71 15.07 14.63
N GLY A 85 7.81 14.70 13.71
CA GLY A 85 7.05 15.63 12.87
C GLY A 85 7.82 16.22 11.69
N VAL A 86 8.97 15.64 11.33
CA VAL A 86 9.77 16.15 10.21
C VAL A 86 9.14 15.72 8.89
N ARG A 87 8.65 16.70 8.10
CA ARG A 87 7.88 16.48 6.88
C ARG A 87 6.65 15.59 7.09
N GLU A 88 5.98 15.76 8.22
CA GLU A 88 4.92 14.89 8.69
C GLU A 88 3.83 14.65 7.63
N ALA A 89 3.33 15.70 6.98
CA ALA A 89 2.28 15.59 5.95
C ALA A 89 2.71 14.67 4.80
N ALA A 90 3.93 14.82 4.28
CA ALA A 90 4.46 13.97 3.21
C ALA A 90 4.64 12.51 3.67
N CYS A 91 5.05 12.29 4.92
CA CYS A 91 5.19 10.96 5.50
C CYS A 91 3.83 10.28 5.73
N GLN A 92 2.81 11.06 6.11
CA GLN A 92 1.43 10.55 6.22
C GLN A 92 0.84 10.20 4.85
N GLU A 93 1.11 10.99 3.81
CA GLU A 93 0.68 10.72 2.44
C GLU A 93 1.23 9.39 1.91
N LEU A 94 2.52 9.09 2.17
CA LEU A 94 3.12 7.79 1.82
C LEU A 94 2.40 6.61 2.47
N ASN A 95 1.79 6.79 3.63
CA ASN A 95 1.15 5.75 4.43
C ASN A 95 -0.39 5.86 4.47
N THR A 96 -1.01 6.58 3.51
CA THR A 96 -2.45 6.89 3.50
C THR A 96 -3.33 5.65 3.71
N VAL A 97 -3.06 4.56 2.98
CA VAL A 97 -3.84 3.31 3.07
C VAL A 97 -3.73 2.67 4.46
N PHE A 98 -2.51 2.62 5.00
CA PHE A 98 -2.25 2.09 6.34
C PHE A 98 -2.93 2.94 7.41
N PHE A 99 -2.77 4.27 7.36
CA PHE A 99 -3.37 5.20 8.33
C PHE A 99 -4.89 5.15 8.30
N HIS A 100 -5.49 5.07 7.09
CA HIS A 100 -6.93 4.90 6.97
C HIS A 100 -7.39 3.63 7.68
N TYR A 101 -6.79 2.47 7.34
CA TYR A 101 -7.20 1.19 7.93
C TYR A 101 -7.01 1.14 9.44
N ILE A 102 -5.86 1.63 9.96
CA ILE A 102 -5.60 1.60 11.41
C ILE A 102 -6.62 2.44 12.18
N LYS A 103 -7.01 3.61 11.64
CA LYS A 103 -7.94 4.53 12.28
C LYS A 103 -9.40 4.07 12.16
N THR A 104 -9.80 3.55 11.01
CA THR A 104 -11.22 3.29 10.69
C THR A 104 -11.61 1.83 10.73
N LYS A 105 -10.64 0.91 10.59
CA LYS A 105 -10.86 -0.54 10.41
C LYS A 105 -11.69 -0.88 9.17
N THR A 106 -11.75 0.04 8.22
CA THR A 106 -12.41 -0.15 6.93
C THR A 106 -11.38 -0.13 5.79
N PRO A 107 -11.64 -0.79 4.65
CA PRO A 107 -10.78 -0.69 3.49
C PRO A 107 -10.65 0.75 2.99
N TYR A 108 -9.45 1.14 2.57
CA TYR A 108 -9.27 2.35 1.79
C TYR A 108 -9.79 2.14 0.37
N VAL A 109 -10.77 2.95 -0.05
CA VAL A 109 -11.42 2.81 -1.36
C VAL A 109 -10.97 3.93 -2.29
N LEU A 110 -10.35 3.54 -3.40
CA LEU A 110 -10.02 4.43 -4.50
C LEU A 110 -11.01 4.22 -5.66
N MET A 111 -11.84 5.21 -5.93
CA MET A 111 -12.75 5.17 -7.07
C MET A 111 -12.05 5.61 -8.36
N LYS A 112 -11.99 4.71 -9.36
CA LYS A 112 -11.42 4.98 -10.69
C LYS A 112 -12.49 4.88 -11.76
N TYR A 113 -12.63 5.93 -12.52
CA TYR A 113 -13.47 5.96 -13.72
C TYR A 113 -12.73 6.65 -14.87
N ALA A 114 -13.16 6.35 -16.11
CA ALA A 114 -12.75 7.10 -17.30
C ALA A 114 -13.99 7.78 -17.88
N MET A 115 -13.93 9.08 -18.05
CA MET A 115 -15.03 9.86 -18.62
C MET A 115 -14.51 10.93 -19.56
N THR A 116 -15.35 11.38 -20.47
CA THR A 116 -15.14 12.57 -21.30
C THR A 116 -15.21 13.83 -20.45
N LEU A 117 -14.81 14.98 -21.01
CA LEU A 117 -14.83 16.25 -20.29
C LEU A 117 -16.26 16.65 -19.84
N ASP A 118 -17.27 16.23 -20.60
CA ASP A 118 -18.71 16.43 -20.29
C ASP A 118 -19.29 15.29 -19.41
N GLY A 119 -18.44 14.43 -18.81
CA GLY A 119 -18.84 13.44 -17.83
C GLY A 119 -19.43 12.14 -18.40
N LYS A 120 -19.28 11.85 -19.70
CA LYS A 120 -19.79 10.62 -20.31
C LYS A 120 -18.79 9.48 -20.19
N ILE A 121 -19.24 8.28 -19.80
CA ILE A 121 -18.42 7.06 -19.66
C ILE A 121 -18.44 6.19 -20.93
N ALA A 122 -19.37 6.44 -21.84
CA ALA A 122 -19.50 5.77 -23.15
C ALA A 122 -20.31 6.64 -24.11
N THR A 123 -20.27 6.31 -25.41
CA THR A 123 -21.20 6.84 -26.38
C THR A 123 -22.61 6.27 -26.16
N TYR A 124 -23.63 6.84 -26.82
CA TYR A 124 -25.00 6.30 -26.80
C TYR A 124 -25.09 4.86 -27.38
N THR A 125 -24.08 4.42 -28.16
CA THR A 125 -23.96 3.06 -28.69
C THR A 125 -23.20 2.11 -27.74
N GLY A 126 -22.80 2.57 -26.55
CA GLY A 126 -22.04 1.79 -25.57
C GLY A 126 -20.52 1.70 -25.81
N LYS A 127 -20.00 2.37 -26.85
CA LYS A 127 -18.55 2.38 -27.12
C LYS A 127 -17.81 3.27 -26.10
N SER A 128 -16.77 2.71 -25.44
CA SER A 128 -15.98 3.40 -24.41
C SER A 128 -14.46 3.38 -24.65
N LYS A 129 -14.01 2.72 -25.70
CA LYS A 129 -12.56 2.55 -26.00
C LYS A 129 -12.17 3.49 -27.14
N TRP A 130 -11.22 4.44 -26.95
CA TRP A 130 -10.53 4.76 -25.71
C TRP A 130 -10.87 6.21 -25.33
N ILE A 131 -11.31 6.43 -24.12
CA ILE A 131 -11.60 7.78 -23.61
C ILE A 131 -10.30 8.44 -23.10
N THR A 132 -9.40 7.65 -22.50
CA THR A 132 -8.15 8.12 -21.92
C THR A 132 -6.93 7.69 -22.71
N GLY A 133 -5.86 8.50 -22.68
CA GLY A 133 -4.62 8.24 -23.37
C GLY A 133 -3.79 7.10 -22.76
N ALA A 134 -2.69 6.72 -23.42
CA ALA A 134 -1.82 5.62 -23.00
C ALA A 134 -1.21 5.84 -21.61
N ALA A 135 -0.75 7.07 -21.30
CA ALA A 135 -0.17 7.42 -20.01
C ALA A 135 -1.16 7.20 -18.86
N ALA A 136 -2.41 7.63 -19.01
CA ALA A 136 -3.46 7.43 -18.00
C ALA A 136 -3.76 5.92 -17.79
N ARG A 137 -3.76 5.14 -18.87
CA ARG A 137 -3.93 3.68 -18.77
C ARG A 137 -2.75 2.99 -18.11
N ALA A 138 -1.52 3.46 -18.32
CA ALA A 138 -0.33 2.97 -17.60
C ALA A 138 -0.44 3.25 -16.10
N ALA A 139 -0.85 4.46 -15.69
CA ALA A 139 -1.09 4.81 -14.29
C ALA A 139 -2.14 3.90 -13.62
N VAL A 140 -3.19 3.48 -14.35
CA VAL A 140 -4.17 2.50 -13.84
C VAL A 140 -3.53 1.15 -13.54
N HIS A 141 -2.55 0.71 -14.33
CA HIS A 141 -1.85 -0.53 -14.04
C HIS A 141 -0.93 -0.41 -12.83
N GLN A 142 -0.33 0.75 -12.61
CA GLN A 142 0.41 1.05 -11.39
C GLN A 142 -0.51 0.99 -10.16
N THR A 143 -1.67 1.63 -10.22
CA THR A 143 -2.68 1.54 -9.15
C THR A 143 -3.11 0.09 -8.88
N ARG A 144 -3.30 -0.73 -9.92
CA ARG A 144 -3.61 -2.17 -9.73
C ARG A 144 -2.50 -2.95 -9.06
N HIS A 145 -1.24 -2.58 -9.29
CA HIS A 145 -0.10 -3.17 -8.60
C HIS A 145 -0.11 -2.85 -7.09
N GLU A 146 -0.48 -1.65 -6.74
CA GLU A 146 -0.46 -1.13 -5.37
C GLU A 146 -1.66 -1.62 -4.53
N MET A 147 -2.85 -1.73 -5.14
CA MET A 147 -4.08 -2.09 -4.44
C MET A 147 -4.23 -3.60 -4.23
N ALA A 148 -4.81 -3.99 -3.10
CA ALA A 148 -5.06 -5.40 -2.77
C ALA A 148 -6.19 -6.03 -3.59
N GLY A 149 -7.19 -5.23 -3.97
CA GLY A 149 -8.35 -5.69 -4.73
C GLY A 149 -8.81 -4.70 -5.80
N ILE A 150 -9.48 -5.21 -6.82
CA ILE A 150 -10.21 -4.44 -7.83
C ILE A 150 -11.66 -4.90 -7.83
N MET A 151 -12.59 -3.96 -7.71
CA MET A 151 -14.03 -4.25 -7.68
C MET A 151 -14.71 -3.64 -8.91
N VAL A 152 -15.59 -4.41 -9.55
CA VAL A 152 -16.43 -3.95 -10.65
C VAL A 152 -17.85 -4.51 -10.54
N GLY A 153 -18.82 -3.80 -11.11
CA GLY A 153 -20.17 -4.36 -11.30
C GLY A 153 -20.23 -5.37 -12.46
N VAL A 154 -21.17 -6.29 -12.41
CA VAL A 154 -21.37 -7.33 -13.43
C VAL A 154 -21.55 -6.77 -14.84
N ASN A 155 -22.14 -5.60 -15.00
CA ASN A 155 -22.28 -4.98 -16.32
C ASN A 155 -20.95 -4.70 -17.01
N THR A 156 -19.88 -4.39 -16.24
CA THR A 156 -18.53 -4.28 -16.80
C THR A 156 -18.02 -5.61 -17.34
N ILE A 157 -18.34 -6.73 -16.68
CA ILE A 157 -17.98 -8.06 -17.17
C ILE A 157 -18.74 -8.38 -18.46
N LEU A 158 -20.05 -8.11 -18.48
CA LEU A 158 -20.90 -8.40 -19.64
C LEU A 158 -20.54 -7.58 -20.89
N GLN A 159 -20.12 -6.33 -20.70
CA GLN A 159 -19.83 -5.42 -21.82
C GLN A 159 -18.39 -5.53 -22.32
N ASP A 160 -17.42 -5.70 -21.42
CA ASP A 160 -16.00 -5.57 -21.75
C ASP A 160 -15.21 -6.88 -21.66
N ASP A 161 -15.76 -7.91 -21.01
CA ASP A 161 -15.06 -9.16 -20.64
C ASP A 161 -13.60 -8.90 -20.20
N PRO A 162 -13.37 -8.06 -19.19
CA PRO A 162 -12.04 -7.59 -18.83
C PRO A 162 -11.29 -8.65 -18.01
N GLN A 163 -9.97 -8.71 -18.17
CA GLN A 163 -9.11 -9.53 -17.31
C GLN A 163 -8.97 -9.00 -15.89
N LEU A 164 -9.09 -7.70 -15.68
CA LEU A 164 -8.86 -6.99 -14.41
C LEU A 164 -7.46 -7.25 -13.81
N THR A 165 -6.48 -7.45 -14.66
CA THR A 165 -5.08 -7.76 -14.29
C THR A 165 -4.20 -6.53 -14.26
N CYS A 166 -3.11 -6.60 -13.50
CA CYS A 166 -1.95 -5.72 -13.63
C CYS A 166 -1.10 -6.22 -14.81
N ARG A 167 -0.63 -5.30 -15.69
CA ARG A 167 0.14 -5.63 -16.89
C ARG A 167 1.44 -4.83 -16.98
N ILE A 168 2.04 -4.50 -15.84
CA ILE A 168 3.41 -3.97 -15.76
C ILE A 168 4.37 -5.11 -15.46
N GLU A 169 5.60 -5.00 -15.91
CA GLU A 169 6.64 -5.98 -15.63
C GLU A 169 6.87 -6.10 -14.11
N GLY A 170 6.95 -7.33 -13.60
CA GLY A 170 7.04 -7.59 -12.15
C GLY A 170 5.80 -7.20 -11.34
N GLY A 171 4.71 -6.78 -11.99
CA GLY A 171 3.52 -6.31 -11.32
C GLY A 171 2.70 -7.42 -10.64
N ARG A 172 2.09 -7.08 -9.50
CA ARG A 172 1.19 -7.95 -8.74
C ARG A 172 -0.25 -7.75 -9.19
N ASN A 173 -0.98 -8.85 -9.42
CA ASN A 173 -2.41 -8.79 -9.69
C ASN A 173 -3.19 -8.55 -8.40
N PRO A 174 -4.18 -7.64 -8.41
CA PRO A 174 -5.15 -7.52 -7.32
C PRO A 174 -6.12 -8.70 -7.31
N SER A 175 -6.70 -9.02 -6.16
CA SER A 175 -7.89 -9.88 -6.08
C SER A 175 -9.06 -9.22 -6.81
N ARG A 176 -9.83 -10.00 -7.56
CA ARG A 176 -10.95 -9.49 -8.35
C ARG A 176 -12.26 -9.70 -7.61
N ILE A 177 -13.09 -8.66 -7.55
CA ILE A 177 -14.38 -8.67 -6.86
C ILE A 177 -15.44 -8.23 -7.86
N ILE A 178 -16.43 -9.10 -8.13
CA ILE A 178 -17.51 -8.83 -9.06
C ILE A 178 -18.83 -8.69 -8.29
N CYS A 179 -19.39 -7.48 -8.30
CA CYS A 179 -20.72 -7.27 -7.70
C CYS A 179 -21.81 -7.76 -8.66
N ASP A 180 -22.33 -8.97 -8.39
CA ASP A 180 -23.29 -9.68 -9.23
C ASP A 180 -24.38 -10.34 -8.42
N THR A 181 -25.41 -9.60 -8.05
CA THR A 181 -26.53 -10.06 -7.21
C THR A 181 -27.33 -11.20 -7.84
N HIS A 182 -27.35 -11.31 -9.17
CA HIS A 182 -28.20 -12.26 -9.89
C HIS A 182 -27.41 -13.36 -10.63
N LEU A 183 -26.12 -13.50 -10.34
CA LEU A 183 -25.23 -14.50 -10.95
C LEU A 183 -25.26 -14.48 -12.49
N ARG A 184 -25.20 -13.30 -13.08
CA ARG A 184 -25.23 -13.08 -14.54
C ARG A 184 -23.86 -13.20 -15.21
N THR A 185 -22.78 -13.32 -14.43
CA THR A 185 -21.41 -13.45 -14.94
C THR A 185 -21.32 -14.75 -15.75
N PRO A 186 -20.97 -14.70 -17.06
CA PRO A 186 -20.85 -15.92 -17.86
C PRO A 186 -19.70 -16.81 -17.37
N LEU A 187 -19.90 -18.13 -17.37
CA LEU A 187 -18.84 -19.09 -17.04
C LEU A 187 -17.63 -18.99 -17.98
N SER A 188 -17.84 -18.51 -19.21
CA SER A 188 -16.80 -18.26 -20.21
C SER A 188 -16.03 -16.95 -20.00
N ALA A 189 -16.46 -16.08 -19.09
CA ALA A 189 -15.81 -14.80 -18.84
C ALA A 189 -14.35 -14.99 -18.41
N GLN A 190 -13.45 -14.11 -18.90
CA GLN A 190 -12.01 -14.19 -18.61
C GLN A 190 -11.70 -14.22 -17.10
N VAL A 191 -12.47 -13.48 -16.30
CA VAL A 191 -12.31 -13.48 -14.83
C VAL A 191 -12.62 -14.85 -14.22
N VAL A 192 -13.60 -15.61 -14.75
CA VAL A 192 -13.94 -16.96 -14.32
C VAL A 192 -12.89 -17.95 -14.81
N ALA A 193 -12.58 -17.95 -16.11
CA ALA A 193 -11.60 -18.85 -16.72
C ALA A 193 -10.23 -18.82 -16.05
N THR A 194 -9.85 -17.67 -15.48
CA THR A 194 -8.56 -17.47 -14.81
C THR A 194 -8.64 -17.41 -13.28
N ALA A 195 -9.78 -17.75 -12.67
CA ALA A 195 -10.02 -17.64 -11.22
C ALA A 195 -9.09 -18.52 -10.38
N ARG A 196 -8.64 -19.67 -10.92
CA ARG A 196 -7.65 -20.53 -10.25
C ARG A 196 -6.27 -19.90 -10.12
N LYS A 197 -5.93 -18.93 -10.99
CA LYS A 197 -4.63 -18.25 -11.01
C LYS A 197 -4.67 -16.90 -10.25
N ILE A 198 -5.79 -16.22 -10.30
CA ILE A 198 -5.99 -14.90 -9.68
C ILE A 198 -7.28 -14.98 -8.86
N PRO A 199 -7.21 -14.78 -7.53
CA PRO A 199 -8.39 -14.86 -6.66
C PRO A 199 -9.52 -13.99 -7.20
N THR A 200 -10.72 -14.59 -7.29
CA THR A 200 -11.92 -13.94 -7.85
C THR A 200 -13.11 -14.30 -6.98
N TYR A 201 -13.85 -13.29 -6.56
CA TYR A 201 -14.98 -13.37 -5.63
C TYR A 201 -16.23 -12.74 -6.26
#